data_13d15422afd00f919f090ef09693a790
#
_entry.id   13d15422afd00f919f090ef09693a790
#
_cell.length_a   1.000
_cell.length_b   1.000
_cell.length_c   1.000
_cell.angle_alpha   90.00
_cell.angle_beta   90.00
_cell.angle_gamma   90.00
#
_symmetry.space_group_name_H-M   'P 1'
#
loop_
_entity.id
_entity.type
_entity.pdbx_description
1 polymer ?
#
loop_
_entity_poly.entity_id
_entity_poly.type
_entity_poly.pdbx_seq_one_letter_code
_entity_poly.pdbx_strand_id
1 'polypeptide(L)'
;MEYTQLLLTAQQVVVNFGLKVLGALLMFWVGRQLIAVALKVADKALEARDFDPTLQRYLGSTLNVVLNILLVIGILGFVGLETTSFAALLAAAGVAIGAAWSGLLSNFAAGAFLMVLRPFKVGDYIEGGGVQGSVREIGLFSTTILNDDNVPTFVNNSKLMSDTLRNFSDAPYRRVSRTAQVGPSVDPADVIARLKKRLSEIPHVRTEPPPQVDILEVNDSGYQLAVRPFCETRHYSSVFFATNRIILEECPASDPDTEATADV
;
A
#
# COMPACT_ATOMS: atom_id res chain seq x y z
N MET A 1 25.02 21.74 -73.20
CA MET A 1 23.97 22.02 -72.16
C MET A 1 24.01 21.02 -70.96
N GLU A 2 24.38 19.75 -71.20
CA GLU A 2 24.42 18.74 -70.06
C GLU A 2 25.53 19.02 -69.02
N TYR A 3 26.73 19.43 -69.41
CA TYR A 3 27.82 19.69 -68.43
C TYR A 3 27.58 20.85 -67.54
N THR A 4 26.93 21.91 -68.00
CA THR A 4 26.56 23.07 -67.15
C THR A 4 25.47 22.71 -66.12
N GLN A 5 24.50 21.86 -66.49
CA GLN A 5 23.48 21.40 -65.57
C GLN A 5 24.05 20.44 -64.49
N LEU A 6 24.98 19.56 -64.90
CA LEU A 6 25.69 18.67 -64.00
C LEU A 6 26.51 19.43 -62.93
N LEU A 7 27.23 20.49 -63.37
CA LEU A 7 28.01 21.34 -62.46
C LEU A 7 27.12 22.10 -61.48
N LEU A 8 25.99 22.64 -61.93
CA LEU A 8 25.04 23.36 -61.05
C LEU A 8 24.39 22.40 -60.05
N THR A 9 24.04 21.19 -60.47
CA THR A 9 23.46 20.17 -59.57
C THR A 9 24.49 19.71 -58.54
N ALA A 10 25.73 19.48 -58.93
CA ALA A 10 26.82 19.12 -58.02
C ALA A 10 27.11 20.25 -57.01
N GLN A 11 27.12 21.49 -57.45
CA GLN A 11 27.29 22.66 -56.58
C GLN A 11 26.13 22.76 -55.57
N GLN A 12 24.88 22.57 -55.98
CA GLN A 12 23.72 22.59 -55.05
C GLN A 12 23.78 21.47 -54.02
N VAL A 13 24.18 20.26 -54.43
CA VAL A 13 24.34 19.13 -53.50
C VAL A 13 25.42 19.42 -52.46
N VAL A 14 26.58 19.92 -52.89
CA VAL A 14 27.69 20.27 -52.00
C VAL A 14 27.32 21.39 -51.03
N VAL A 15 26.65 22.43 -51.52
CA VAL A 15 26.21 23.54 -50.65
C VAL A 15 25.16 23.08 -49.66
N ASN A 16 24.13 22.32 -50.09
CA ASN A 16 23.08 21.81 -49.20
C ASN A 16 23.65 20.84 -48.15
N PHE A 17 24.57 19.95 -48.55
CA PHE A 17 25.24 19.04 -47.62
C PHE A 17 26.11 19.79 -46.62
N GLY A 18 26.90 20.78 -47.12
CA GLY A 18 27.72 21.63 -46.27
C GLY A 18 26.90 22.40 -45.23
N LEU A 19 25.76 22.97 -45.64
CA LEU A 19 24.83 23.66 -44.71
C LEU A 19 24.23 22.70 -43.67
N LYS A 20 23.87 21.48 -44.06
CA LYS A 20 23.38 20.45 -43.13
C LYS A 20 24.45 20.05 -42.12
N VAL A 21 25.72 19.88 -42.55
CA VAL A 21 26.83 19.55 -41.64
C VAL A 21 27.09 20.71 -40.68
N LEU A 22 27.12 21.94 -41.15
CA LEU A 22 27.28 23.11 -40.28
C LEU A 22 26.10 23.24 -39.25
N GLY A 23 24.87 23.03 -39.68
CA GLY A 23 23.70 22.99 -38.82
C GLY A 23 23.77 21.89 -37.79
N ALA A 24 24.23 20.68 -38.18
CA ALA A 24 24.43 19.56 -37.27
C ALA A 24 25.49 19.85 -36.20
N LEU A 25 26.60 20.47 -36.57
CA LEU A 25 27.68 20.89 -35.66
C LEU A 25 27.18 21.97 -34.65
N LEU A 26 26.42 22.95 -35.17
CA LEU A 26 25.79 23.95 -34.32
C LEU A 26 24.81 23.32 -33.35
N MET A 27 23.96 22.42 -33.84
CA MET A 27 22.98 21.72 -33.01
C MET A 27 23.66 20.85 -31.94
N PHE A 28 24.75 20.17 -32.27
CA PHE A 28 25.58 19.43 -31.33
C PHE A 28 26.17 20.35 -30.27
N TRP A 29 26.79 21.48 -30.66
CA TRP A 29 27.39 22.41 -29.71
C TRP A 29 26.37 23.03 -28.77
N VAL A 30 25.24 23.54 -29.30
CA VAL A 30 24.14 24.12 -28.52
C VAL A 30 23.50 23.03 -27.63
N GLY A 31 23.22 21.84 -28.16
CA GLY A 31 22.66 20.73 -27.42
C GLY A 31 23.52 20.29 -26.23
N ARG A 32 24.84 20.22 -26.46
CA ARG A 32 25.79 19.92 -25.35
C ARG A 32 25.76 20.97 -24.25
N GLN A 33 25.64 22.25 -24.60
CA GLN A 33 25.53 23.33 -23.61
C GLN A 33 24.20 23.22 -22.83
N LEU A 34 23.10 22.95 -23.53
CA LEU A 34 21.80 22.75 -22.89
C LEU A 34 21.81 21.55 -21.94
N ILE A 35 22.42 20.43 -22.34
CA ILE A 35 22.59 19.24 -21.49
C ILE A 35 23.42 19.59 -20.24
N ALA A 36 24.52 20.30 -20.41
CA ALA A 36 25.37 20.71 -19.30
C ALA A 36 24.62 21.62 -18.29
N VAL A 37 23.80 22.55 -18.79
CA VAL A 37 22.94 23.38 -17.93
C VAL A 37 21.88 22.54 -17.22
N ALA A 38 21.19 21.63 -17.93
CA ALA A 38 20.20 20.75 -17.34
C ALA A 38 20.77 19.87 -16.23
N LEU A 39 21.95 19.29 -16.44
CA LEU A 39 22.65 18.49 -15.43
C LEU A 39 23.05 19.32 -14.21
N LYS A 40 23.59 20.53 -14.42
CA LYS A 40 23.92 21.44 -13.31
C LYS A 40 22.70 21.83 -12.47
N VAL A 41 21.56 22.08 -13.12
CA VAL A 41 20.31 22.39 -12.42
C VAL A 41 19.82 21.20 -11.64
N ALA A 42 19.87 19.98 -12.23
CA ALA A 42 19.50 18.76 -11.56
C ALA A 42 20.39 18.47 -10.35
N ASP A 43 21.70 18.55 -10.51
CA ASP A 43 22.66 18.34 -9.43
C ASP A 43 22.43 19.32 -8.27
N LYS A 44 22.26 20.60 -8.58
CA LYS A 44 21.99 21.64 -7.57
C LYS A 44 20.66 21.41 -6.83
N ALA A 45 19.63 20.93 -7.53
CA ALA A 45 18.34 20.62 -6.92
C ALA A 45 18.41 19.40 -5.99
N LEU A 46 19.24 18.41 -6.32
CA LEU A 46 19.48 17.23 -5.49
C LEU A 46 20.35 17.55 -4.26
N GLU A 47 21.40 18.34 -4.44
CA GLU A 47 22.25 18.83 -3.34
C GLU A 47 21.44 19.62 -2.29
N ALA A 48 20.53 20.47 -2.74
CA ALA A 48 19.70 21.29 -1.85
C ALA A 48 18.73 20.49 -0.98
N ARG A 49 18.57 19.16 -1.25
CA ARG A 49 17.69 18.25 -0.52
C ARG A 49 18.45 17.15 0.24
N ASP A 50 19.75 17.30 0.44
CA ASP A 50 20.61 16.33 1.14
C ASP A 50 20.49 14.87 0.61
N PHE A 51 20.34 14.73 -0.71
CA PHE A 51 20.32 13.39 -1.34
C PHE A 51 21.68 12.70 -1.19
N ASP A 52 21.63 11.37 -1.01
CA ASP A 52 22.83 10.55 -0.98
C ASP A 52 23.72 10.78 -2.23
N PRO A 53 25.03 11.06 -2.04
CA PRO A 53 25.95 11.37 -3.15
C PRO A 53 26.04 10.25 -4.21
N THR A 54 25.82 9.00 -3.81
CA THR A 54 25.82 7.86 -4.72
C THR A 54 24.59 7.90 -5.63
N LEU A 55 23.40 8.15 -5.06
CA LEU A 55 22.16 8.27 -5.80
C LEU A 55 22.19 9.46 -6.76
N GLN A 56 22.72 10.61 -6.31
CA GLN A 56 22.90 11.80 -7.13
C GLN A 56 23.76 11.50 -8.37
N ARG A 57 24.90 10.80 -8.19
CA ARG A 57 25.79 10.41 -9.30
C ARG A 57 25.09 9.47 -10.30
N TYR A 58 24.31 8.48 -9.82
CA TYR A 58 23.56 7.58 -10.70
C TYR A 58 22.49 8.31 -11.50
N LEU A 59 21.72 9.17 -10.85
CA LEU A 59 20.68 9.97 -11.53
C LEU A 59 21.29 10.92 -12.57
N GLY A 60 22.34 11.64 -12.21
CA GLY A 60 23.07 12.54 -13.12
C GLY A 60 23.64 11.80 -14.33
N SER A 61 24.30 10.63 -14.10
CA SER A 61 24.83 9.79 -15.17
C SER A 61 23.74 9.28 -16.11
N THR A 62 22.65 8.76 -15.56
CA THR A 62 21.52 8.26 -16.34
C THR A 62 20.89 9.38 -17.17
N LEU A 63 20.63 10.54 -16.58
CA LEU A 63 20.08 11.70 -17.27
C LEU A 63 21.01 12.16 -18.40
N ASN A 64 22.32 12.20 -18.15
CA ASN A 64 23.32 12.56 -19.17
C ASN A 64 23.27 11.59 -20.35
N VAL A 65 23.23 10.27 -20.13
CA VAL A 65 23.14 9.27 -21.19
C VAL A 65 21.87 9.45 -22.02
N VAL A 66 20.72 9.56 -21.37
CA VAL A 66 19.43 9.74 -22.05
C VAL A 66 19.40 11.01 -22.90
N LEU A 67 19.83 12.14 -22.34
CA LEU A 67 19.86 13.41 -23.07
C LEU A 67 20.82 13.40 -24.27
N ASN A 68 21.99 12.74 -24.14
CA ASN A 68 22.89 12.58 -25.27
C ASN A 68 22.33 11.66 -26.38
N ILE A 69 21.66 10.59 -26.01
CA ILE A 69 20.97 9.73 -27.02
C ILE A 69 19.92 10.54 -27.78
N LEU A 70 19.08 11.31 -27.09
CA LEU A 70 18.07 12.16 -27.71
C LEU A 70 18.70 13.24 -28.62
N LEU A 71 19.81 13.86 -28.20
CA LEU A 71 20.57 14.82 -29.00
C LEU A 71 21.08 14.18 -30.29
N VAL A 72 21.68 13.00 -30.19
CA VAL A 72 22.22 12.28 -31.39
C VAL A 72 21.09 11.96 -32.34
N ILE A 73 19.97 11.42 -31.88
CA ILE A 73 18.81 11.10 -32.73
C ILE A 73 18.24 12.36 -33.38
N GLY A 74 18.15 13.47 -32.64
CA GLY A 74 17.72 14.74 -33.20
C GLY A 74 18.64 15.26 -34.31
N ILE A 75 19.97 15.13 -34.14
CA ILE A 75 20.95 15.50 -35.15
C ILE A 75 20.84 14.60 -36.40
N LEU A 76 20.68 13.26 -36.21
CA LEU A 76 20.49 12.33 -37.34
C LEU A 76 19.25 12.69 -38.15
N GLY A 77 18.13 13.01 -37.51
CA GLY A 77 16.91 13.46 -38.17
C GLY A 77 17.09 14.79 -38.91
N PHE A 78 17.82 15.76 -38.34
CA PHE A 78 18.14 17.03 -39.00
C PHE A 78 18.99 16.86 -40.28
N VAL A 79 19.94 15.96 -40.26
CA VAL A 79 20.75 15.64 -41.46
C VAL A 79 19.92 14.95 -42.55
N GLY A 80 18.79 14.36 -42.19
CA GLY A 80 17.86 13.65 -43.06
C GLY A 80 18.04 12.14 -43.08
N LEU A 81 18.69 11.58 -42.06
CA LEU A 81 18.71 10.15 -41.83
C LEU A 81 17.40 9.70 -41.22
N GLU A 82 16.94 8.52 -41.65
CA GLU A 82 15.71 7.95 -41.11
C GLU A 82 15.89 7.54 -39.63
N THR A 83 15.14 8.19 -38.74
CA THR A 83 15.21 7.97 -37.29
C THR A 83 14.08 7.12 -36.76
N THR A 84 13.17 6.65 -37.58
CA THR A 84 11.98 5.86 -37.19
C THR A 84 12.37 4.59 -36.43
N SER A 85 13.41 3.88 -36.89
CA SER A 85 13.91 2.67 -36.25
C SER A 85 14.47 2.96 -34.86
N PHE A 86 15.17 4.08 -34.65
CA PHE A 86 15.68 4.50 -33.33
C PHE A 86 14.53 4.91 -32.41
N ALA A 87 13.53 5.62 -32.94
CA ALA A 87 12.33 5.96 -32.18
C ALA A 87 11.56 4.72 -31.71
N ALA A 88 11.42 3.70 -32.60
CA ALA A 88 10.79 2.43 -32.21
C ALA A 88 11.59 1.68 -31.15
N LEU A 89 12.93 1.67 -31.25
CA LEU A 89 13.80 1.06 -30.24
C LEU A 89 13.69 1.76 -28.88
N LEU A 90 13.68 3.10 -28.86
CA LEU A 90 13.49 3.88 -27.63
C LEU A 90 12.11 3.65 -27.03
N ALA A 91 11.06 3.56 -27.86
CA ALA A 91 9.72 3.24 -27.38
C ALA A 91 9.67 1.86 -26.71
N ALA A 92 10.27 0.83 -27.36
CA ALA A 92 10.36 -0.51 -26.80
C ALA A 92 11.15 -0.52 -25.47
N ALA A 93 12.29 0.17 -25.40
CA ALA A 93 13.06 0.32 -24.16
C ALA A 93 12.26 1.05 -23.06
N GLY A 94 11.52 2.11 -23.44
CA GLY A 94 10.63 2.84 -22.52
C GLY A 94 9.54 1.95 -21.95
N VAL A 95 8.91 1.12 -22.77
CA VAL A 95 7.91 0.14 -22.30
C VAL A 95 8.54 -0.87 -21.34
N ALA A 96 9.71 -1.41 -21.66
CA ALA A 96 10.41 -2.36 -20.78
C ALA A 96 10.77 -1.75 -19.42
N ILE A 97 11.30 -0.51 -19.41
CA ILE A 97 11.62 0.23 -18.19
C ILE A 97 10.34 0.54 -17.41
N GLY A 98 9.28 1.01 -18.08
CA GLY A 98 7.98 1.28 -17.46
C GLY A 98 7.38 0.04 -16.80
N ALA A 99 7.45 -1.12 -17.46
CA ALA A 99 7.00 -2.38 -16.89
C ALA A 99 7.82 -2.79 -15.65
N ALA A 100 9.14 -2.62 -15.69
CA ALA A 100 9.99 -2.91 -14.54
C ALA A 100 9.69 -2.01 -13.32
N TRP A 101 9.28 -0.76 -13.56
CA TRP A 101 8.99 0.22 -12.50
C TRP A 101 7.52 0.28 -12.10
N SER A 102 6.63 -0.45 -12.80
CA SER A 102 5.18 -0.40 -12.60
C SER A 102 4.76 -0.64 -11.15
N GLY A 103 5.39 -1.61 -10.47
CA GLY A 103 5.12 -1.91 -9.07
C GLY A 103 5.48 -0.75 -8.12
N LEU A 104 6.61 -0.08 -8.35
CA LEU A 104 7.01 1.07 -7.56
C LEU A 104 6.05 2.25 -7.76
N LEU A 105 5.69 2.52 -9.01
CA LEU A 105 4.75 3.59 -9.36
C LEU A 105 3.34 3.32 -8.81
N SER A 106 2.89 2.07 -8.82
CA SER A 106 1.63 1.64 -8.20
C SER A 106 1.62 1.91 -6.70
N ASN A 107 2.71 1.58 -5.98
CA ASN A 107 2.84 1.85 -4.56
C ASN A 107 2.84 3.35 -4.26
N PHE A 108 3.54 4.14 -5.05
CA PHE A 108 3.55 5.61 -4.93
C PHE A 108 2.15 6.20 -5.11
N ALA A 109 1.44 5.80 -6.19
CA ALA A 109 0.09 6.26 -6.45
C ALA A 109 -0.87 5.89 -5.31
N ALA A 110 -0.80 4.63 -4.84
CA ALA A 110 -1.59 4.16 -3.70
C ALA A 110 -1.26 4.97 -2.42
N GLY A 111 0.02 5.25 -2.14
CA GLY A 111 0.43 6.08 -1.01
C GLY A 111 -0.16 7.49 -1.08
N ALA A 112 -0.12 8.12 -2.25
CA ALA A 112 -0.73 9.43 -2.47
C ALA A 112 -2.26 9.38 -2.23
N PHE A 113 -2.96 8.36 -2.71
CA PHE A 113 -4.39 8.17 -2.45
C PHE A 113 -4.69 7.93 -0.96
N LEU A 114 -3.90 7.12 -0.25
CA LEU A 114 -4.06 6.92 1.19
C LEU A 114 -3.94 8.24 1.97
N MET A 115 -2.99 9.11 1.59
CA MET A 115 -2.80 10.43 2.22
C MET A 115 -3.94 11.41 1.92
N VAL A 116 -4.59 11.32 0.74
CA VAL A 116 -5.70 12.19 0.33
C VAL A 116 -7.03 11.68 0.86
N LEU A 117 -7.38 10.41 0.60
CA LEU A 117 -8.68 9.82 0.97
C LEU A 117 -8.77 9.48 2.45
N ARG A 118 -7.64 9.16 3.08
CA ARG A 118 -7.51 8.85 4.52
C ARG A 118 -8.50 7.80 5.01
N PRO A 119 -8.57 6.62 4.41
CA PRO A 119 -9.44 5.55 4.90
C PRO A 119 -9.04 5.09 6.31
N PHE A 120 -7.83 5.39 6.73
CA PHE A 120 -7.30 5.27 8.09
C PHE A 120 -6.26 6.36 8.35
N LYS A 121 -5.92 6.56 9.61
CA LYS A 121 -4.95 7.55 10.08
C LYS A 121 -3.83 6.87 10.89
N VAL A 122 -2.74 7.59 11.11
CA VAL A 122 -1.70 7.17 12.06
C VAL A 122 -2.33 7.04 13.45
N GLY A 123 -2.10 5.91 14.11
CA GLY A 123 -2.70 5.53 15.38
C GLY A 123 -3.93 4.63 15.25
N ASP A 124 -4.58 4.53 14.11
CA ASP A 124 -5.71 3.62 13.90
C ASP A 124 -5.25 2.16 13.95
N TYR A 125 -6.10 1.30 14.48
CA TYR A 125 -5.95 -0.14 14.47
C TYR A 125 -6.68 -0.71 13.25
N ILE A 126 -5.94 -1.29 12.32
CA ILE A 126 -6.44 -1.75 11.03
C ILE A 126 -6.07 -3.22 10.77
N GLU A 127 -6.79 -3.82 9.84
CA GLU A 127 -6.44 -5.08 9.19
C GLU A 127 -6.42 -4.85 7.68
N GLY A 128 -5.28 -5.09 7.04
CA GLY A 128 -5.12 -4.90 5.60
C GLY A 128 -3.81 -5.48 5.10
N GLY A 129 -3.78 -5.91 3.84
CA GLY A 129 -2.59 -6.51 3.25
C GLY A 129 -2.08 -7.77 3.95
N GLY A 130 -2.95 -8.49 4.69
CA GLY A 130 -2.59 -9.68 5.47
C GLY A 130 -1.94 -9.39 6.83
N VAL A 131 -1.98 -8.14 7.30
CA VAL A 131 -1.42 -7.71 8.58
C VAL A 131 -2.49 -7.00 9.39
N GLN A 132 -2.49 -7.23 10.70
CA GLN A 132 -3.35 -6.54 11.66
C GLN A 132 -2.48 -5.82 12.68
N GLY A 133 -2.86 -4.57 13.04
CA GLY A 133 -2.12 -3.79 14.02
C GLY A 133 -2.40 -2.30 13.93
N SER A 134 -1.65 -1.51 14.71
CA SER A 134 -1.75 -0.06 14.73
C SER A 134 -0.88 0.59 13.65
N VAL A 135 -1.43 1.53 12.91
CA VAL A 135 -0.69 2.31 11.90
C VAL A 135 0.31 3.22 12.59
N ARG A 136 1.60 3.00 12.34
CA ARG A 136 2.68 3.84 12.86
C ARG A 136 3.02 4.99 11.94
N GLU A 137 3.06 4.71 10.64
CA GLU A 137 3.45 5.69 9.61
C GLU A 137 2.84 5.33 8.26
N ILE A 138 2.44 6.34 7.50
CA ILE A 138 2.00 6.21 6.11
C ILE A 138 3.07 6.86 5.23
N GLY A 139 3.93 6.03 4.62
CA GLY A 139 4.98 6.48 3.72
C GLY A 139 4.52 6.51 2.25
N LEU A 140 5.41 6.99 1.37
CA LEU A 140 5.11 7.12 -0.07
C LEU A 140 4.88 5.76 -0.77
N PHE A 141 5.63 4.73 -0.38
CA PHE A 141 5.59 3.42 -1.03
C PHE A 141 5.01 2.32 -0.14
N SER A 142 5.14 2.48 1.16
CA SER A 142 4.70 1.51 2.16
C SER A 142 4.15 2.20 3.40
N THR A 143 3.22 1.53 4.06
CA THR A 143 2.70 1.89 5.37
C THR A 143 3.31 0.98 6.41
N THR A 144 3.78 1.55 7.52
CA THR A 144 4.31 0.79 8.66
C THR A 144 3.19 0.50 9.66
N ILE A 145 2.92 -0.78 9.89
CA ILE A 145 1.92 -1.27 10.86
C ILE A 145 2.67 -1.95 12.00
N LEU A 146 2.38 -1.57 13.22
CA LEU A 146 2.87 -2.23 14.42
C LEU A 146 1.87 -3.31 14.80
N ASN A 147 2.26 -4.59 14.68
CA ASN A 147 1.40 -5.71 15.03
C ASN A 147 1.24 -5.88 16.56
N ASP A 148 0.41 -6.82 16.99
CA ASP A 148 0.15 -7.06 18.42
C ASP A 148 1.38 -7.57 19.17
N ASP A 149 2.38 -8.14 18.48
CA ASP A 149 3.67 -8.54 19.04
C ASP A 149 4.68 -7.39 19.14
N ASN A 150 4.24 -6.15 18.86
CA ASN A 150 5.07 -4.95 18.82
C ASN A 150 6.18 -4.98 17.73
N VAL A 151 5.94 -5.72 16.63
CA VAL A 151 6.85 -5.81 15.50
C VAL A 151 6.40 -4.85 14.39
N PRO A 152 7.26 -3.90 13.96
CA PRO A 152 6.94 -3.04 12.84
C PRO A 152 6.96 -3.83 11.53
N THR A 153 5.83 -3.86 10.84
CA THR A 153 5.64 -4.56 9.57
C THR A 153 5.41 -3.54 8.45
N PHE A 154 6.21 -3.62 7.39
CA PHE A 154 6.11 -2.74 6.23
C PHE A 154 5.21 -3.38 5.19
N VAL A 155 4.07 -2.75 4.93
CA VAL A 155 3.10 -3.21 3.94
C VAL A 155 3.09 -2.26 2.76
N ASN A 156 3.24 -2.79 1.55
CA ASN A 156 3.19 -2.00 0.32
C ASN A 156 1.83 -1.32 0.18
N ASN A 157 1.82 -0.02 -0.14
CA ASN A 157 0.58 0.76 -0.22
C ASN A 157 -0.39 0.21 -1.26
N SER A 158 0.10 -0.27 -2.40
CA SER A 158 -0.74 -0.90 -3.44
C SER A 158 -1.49 -2.12 -2.91
N LYS A 159 -0.89 -2.90 -2.01
CA LYS A 159 -1.52 -4.06 -1.40
C LYS A 159 -2.64 -3.65 -0.44
N LEU A 160 -2.46 -2.57 0.34
CA LEU A 160 -3.50 -2.03 1.20
C LEU A 160 -4.69 -1.48 0.43
N MET A 161 -4.47 -0.92 -0.77
CA MET A 161 -5.52 -0.36 -1.61
C MET A 161 -6.25 -1.40 -2.46
N SER A 162 -5.61 -2.50 -2.81
CA SER A 162 -6.17 -3.55 -3.67
C SER A 162 -6.89 -4.66 -2.89
N ASP A 163 -6.62 -4.79 -1.60
CA ASP A 163 -7.18 -5.82 -0.74
C ASP A 163 -8.29 -5.24 0.16
N THR A 164 -9.00 -6.13 0.88
CA THR A 164 -9.96 -5.71 1.88
C THR A 164 -9.26 -5.00 3.03
N LEU A 165 -9.62 -3.76 3.26
CA LEU A 165 -9.14 -2.96 4.38
C LEU A 165 -10.25 -2.85 5.44
N ARG A 166 -9.95 -3.20 6.70
CA ARG A 166 -10.82 -3.01 7.85
C ARG A 166 -10.20 -2.02 8.81
N ASN A 167 -10.87 -0.90 9.04
CA ASN A 167 -10.49 0.05 10.07
C ASN A 167 -11.36 -0.16 11.32
N PHE A 168 -10.76 -0.67 12.39
CA PHE A 168 -11.46 -0.94 13.65
C PHE A 168 -11.56 0.30 14.55
N SER A 169 -10.85 1.38 14.23
CA SER A 169 -10.82 2.61 15.00
C SER A 169 -11.76 3.69 14.49
N ASP A 170 -12.29 3.54 13.28
CA ASP A 170 -13.20 4.52 12.66
C ASP A 170 -14.55 4.56 13.36
N ALA A 171 -15.06 3.41 13.77
CA ALA A 171 -16.30 3.31 14.53
C ALA A 171 -16.06 3.61 16.03
N PRO A 172 -17.02 4.27 16.72
CA PRO A 172 -16.87 4.67 18.12
C PRO A 172 -16.80 3.50 19.08
N TYR A 173 -17.19 2.31 18.67
CA TYR A 173 -17.09 1.09 19.47
C TYR A 173 -17.01 -0.16 18.57
N ARG A 174 -16.48 -1.22 19.15
CA ARG A 174 -16.33 -2.53 18.53
C ARG A 174 -17.03 -3.59 19.39
N ARG A 175 -17.62 -4.58 18.74
CA ARG A 175 -18.23 -5.73 19.41
C ARG A 175 -17.17 -6.82 19.62
N VAL A 176 -17.04 -7.29 20.85
CA VAL A 176 -16.39 -8.56 21.15
C VAL A 176 -17.40 -9.68 20.88
N SER A 177 -17.02 -10.71 20.18
CA SER A 177 -17.90 -11.84 19.84
C SER A 177 -17.31 -13.13 20.39
N ARG A 178 -17.97 -13.70 21.37
CA ARG A 178 -17.62 -14.99 21.99
C ARG A 178 -18.84 -15.90 22.01
N THR A 179 -18.60 -17.18 22.17
CA THR A 179 -19.62 -18.20 22.33
C THR A 179 -19.40 -18.95 23.65
N ALA A 180 -20.48 -19.37 24.29
CA ALA A 180 -20.47 -20.19 25.48
C ALA A 180 -21.38 -21.40 25.25
N GLN A 181 -20.90 -22.63 25.53
CA GLN A 181 -21.72 -23.84 25.53
C GLN A 181 -22.29 -24.04 26.93
N VAL A 182 -23.58 -24.34 27.02
CA VAL A 182 -24.29 -24.57 28.29
C VAL A 182 -25.07 -25.88 28.16
N GLY A 183 -25.02 -26.69 29.19
CA GLY A 183 -25.67 -28.00 29.24
C GLY A 183 -27.22 -27.92 29.22
N PRO A 184 -27.92 -28.98 28.80
CA PRO A 184 -29.37 -29.00 28.59
C PRO A 184 -30.19 -28.84 29.89
N SER A 185 -29.59 -29.17 31.04
CA SER A 185 -30.26 -29.12 32.37
C SER A 185 -30.31 -27.72 33.00
N VAL A 186 -29.61 -26.75 32.41
CA VAL A 186 -29.52 -25.40 32.96
C VAL A 186 -30.53 -24.47 32.29
N ASP A 187 -31.25 -23.65 33.09
CA ASP A 187 -32.20 -22.68 32.52
C ASP A 187 -31.48 -21.58 31.74
N PRO A 188 -31.74 -21.47 30.43
CA PRO A 188 -31.10 -20.43 29.58
C PRO A 188 -31.36 -19.01 30.08
N ALA A 189 -32.56 -18.72 30.62
CA ALA A 189 -32.94 -17.39 31.03
C ALA A 189 -32.06 -16.90 32.24
N ASP A 190 -31.79 -17.81 33.16
CA ASP A 190 -30.94 -17.57 34.31
C ASP A 190 -29.49 -17.28 33.93
N VAL A 191 -28.91 -18.12 33.04
CA VAL A 191 -27.52 -17.94 32.57
C VAL A 191 -27.37 -16.62 31.79
N ILE A 192 -28.33 -16.34 30.90
CA ILE A 192 -28.34 -15.09 30.12
C ILE A 192 -28.39 -13.87 31.08
N ALA A 193 -29.23 -13.90 32.11
CA ALA A 193 -29.34 -12.80 33.05
C ALA A 193 -28.05 -12.59 33.87
N ARG A 194 -27.42 -13.67 34.36
CA ARG A 194 -26.12 -13.61 35.04
C ARG A 194 -25.02 -13.10 34.16
N LEU A 195 -24.89 -13.65 32.95
CA LEU A 195 -23.90 -13.20 31.99
C LEU A 195 -24.06 -11.71 31.65
N LYS A 196 -25.29 -11.24 31.34
CA LYS A 196 -25.52 -9.81 31.05
C LYS A 196 -25.10 -8.91 32.22
N LYS A 197 -25.41 -9.30 33.46
CA LYS A 197 -25.01 -8.57 34.65
C LYS A 197 -23.49 -8.51 34.80
N ARG A 198 -22.82 -9.67 34.77
CA ARG A 198 -21.37 -9.79 34.93
C ARG A 198 -20.60 -9.05 33.81
N LEU A 199 -21.08 -9.14 32.57
CA LEU A 199 -20.49 -8.44 31.44
C LEU A 199 -20.55 -6.90 31.61
N SER A 200 -21.63 -6.40 32.20
CA SER A 200 -21.78 -4.97 32.47
C SER A 200 -20.84 -4.45 33.56
N GLU A 201 -20.31 -5.35 34.41
CA GLU A 201 -19.35 -5.04 35.48
C GLU A 201 -17.88 -4.99 34.96
N ILE A 202 -17.61 -5.49 33.71
CA ILE A 202 -16.29 -5.44 33.15
C ILE A 202 -15.89 -3.98 32.87
N PRO A 203 -14.71 -3.53 33.31
CA PRO A 203 -14.20 -2.20 32.99
C PRO A 203 -14.15 -1.98 31.45
N HIS A 204 -14.59 -0.78 31.01
CA HIS A 204 -14.62 -0.35 29.63
C HIS A 204 -15.66 -1.05 28.72
N VAL A 205 -16.51 -1.92 29.25
CA VAL A 205 -17.70 -2.37 28.54
C VAL A 205 -18.71 -1.23 28.52
N ARG A 206 -19.30 -1.00 27.35
CA ARG A 206 -20.26 0.10 27.17
C ARG A 206 -21.61 -0.26 27.78
N THR A 207 -22.25 0.78 28.31
CA THR A 207 -23.66 0.70 28.77
C THR A 207 -24.63 0.94 27.61
N GLU A 208 -24.17 1.63 26.55
CA GLU A 208 -24.94 1.90 25.33
C GLU A 208 -24.05 1.74 24.07
N PRO A 209 -24.32 0.73 23.23
CA PRO A 209 -25.29 -0.36 23.42
C PRO A 209 -24.88 -1.29 24.59
N PRO A 210 -25.87 -1.87 25.31
CA PRO A 210 -25.60 -2.81 26.40
C PRO A 210 -25.05 -4.14 25.88
N PRO A 211 -24.39 -4.94 26.72
CA PRO A 211 -23.98 -6.29 26.37
C PRO A 211 -25.15 -7.16 25.90
N GLN A 212 -24.97 -7.85 24.81
CA GLN A 212 -25.96 -8.77 24.25
C GLN A 212 -25.57 -10.22 24.56
N VAL A 213 -26.51 -10.98 25.07
CA VAL A 213 -26.39 -12.42 25.28
C VAL A 213 -27.67 -13.06 24.80
N ASP A 214 -27.57 -13.93 23.79
CA ASP A 214 -28.72 -14.56 23.13
C ASP A 214 -28.38 -16.00 22.79
N ILE A 215 -29.41 -16.86 22.63
CA ILE A 215 -29.22 -18.23 22.16
C ILE A 215 -28.83 -18.19 20.68
N LEU A 216 -27.68 -18.76 20.34
CA LEU A 216 -27.15 -18.83 18.98
C LEU A 216 -27.61 -20.12 18.31
N GLU A 217 -27.53 -21.24 19.01
CA GLU A 217 -27.84 -22.56 18.47
C GLU A 217 -28.25 -23.50 19.62
N VAL A 218 -29.12 -24.49 19.29
CA VAL A 218 -29.49 -25.57 20.19
C VAL A 218 -28.98 -26.88 19.57
N ASN A 219 -28.25 -27.69 20.34
CA ASN A 219 -27.66 -28.95 19.90
C ASN A 219 -27.85 -30.04 20.95
N ASP A 220 -27.40 -31.27 20.64
CA ASP A 220 -27.55 -32.42 21.53
C ASP A 220 -26.83 -32.24 22.88
N SER A 221 -25.81 -31.37 22.93
CA SER A 221 -25.06 -31.04 24.17
C SER A 221 -25.66 -29.86 24.95
N GLY A 222 -26.87 -29.40 24.57
CA GLY A 222 -27.54 -28.27 25.18
C GLY A 222 -27.72 -27.09 24.23
N TYR A 223 -27.28 -25.88 24.63
CA TYR A 223 -27.40 -24.69 23.81
C TYR A 223 -26.14 -23.83 23.84
N GLN A 224 -25.86 -23.22 22.70
CA GLN A 224 -24.76 -22.29 22.52
C GLN A 224 -25.27 -20.86 22.64
N LEU A 225 -24.64 -20.06 23.52
CA LEU A 225 -24.93 -18.65 23.69
C LEU A 225 -23.94 -17.79 22.89
N ALA A 226 -24.46 -16.77 22.23
CA ALA A 226 -23.66 -15.67 21.71
C ALA A 226 -23.45 -14.62 22.80
N VAL A 227 -22.22 -14.38 23.21
CA VAL A 227 -21.83 -13.44 24.26
C VAL A 227 -21.13 -12.26 23.62
N ARG A 228 -21.78 -11.07 23.65
CA ARG A 228 -21.40 -9.93 22.79
C ARG A 228 -21.37 -8.60 23.55
N PRO A 229 -20.34 -8.33 24.39
CA PRO A 229 -20.12 -6.99 24.95
C PRO A 229 -19.55 -6.05 23.87
N PHE A 230 -19.73 -4.73 24.11
CA PHE A 230 -19.22 -3.66 23.25
C PHE A 230 -18.20 -2.83 24.01
N CYS A 231 -17.11 -2.42 23.34
CA CYS A 231 -16.06 -1.58 23.93
C CYS A 231 -15.38 -0.73 22.87
N GLU A 232 -14.57 0.23 23.26
CA GLU A 232 -13.68 0.94 22.35
C GLU A 232 -12.55 0.00 21.88
N THR A 233 -12.04 0.22 20.66
CA THR A 233 -11.02 -0.65 20.03
C THR A 233 -9.77 -0.80 20.91
N ARG A 234 -9.31 0.26 21.57
CA ARG A 234 -8.14 0.24 22.46
C ARG A 234 -8.31 -0.69 23.70
N HIS A 235 -9.54 -1.02 24.07
CA HIS A 235 -9.85 -1.89 25.21
C HIS A 235 -10.30 -3.30 24.78
N TYR A 236 -10.26 -3.58 23.46
CA TYR A 236 -10.79 -4.82 22.91
C TYR A 236 -10.15 -6.07 23.55
N SER A 237 -8.83 -6.14 23.61
CA SER A 237 -8.13 -7.31 24.16
C SER A 237 -8.44 -7.52 25.66
N SER A 238 -8.49 -6.45 26.45
CA SER A 238 -8.81 -6.55 27.89
C SER A 238 -10.24 -7.04 28.12
N VAL A 239 -11.20 -6.51 27.37
CA VAL A 239 -12.61 -6.93 27.43
C VAL A 239 -12.77 -8.35 26.88
N PHE A 240 -12.06 -8.70 25.82
CA PHE A 240 -12.06 -10.06 25.25
C PHE A 240 -11.64 -11.12 26.28
N PHE A 241 -10.51 -10.92 26.96
CA PHE A 241 -10.03 -11.86 27.97
C PHE A 241 -10.89 -11.88 29.23
N ALA A 242 -11.41 -10.73 29.65
CA ALA A 242 -12.35 -10.66 30.78
C ALA A 242 -13.66 -11.40 30.44
N THR A 243 -14.16 -11.26 29.22
CA THR A 243 -15.35 -11.99 28.75
C THR A 243 -15.12 -13.50 28.78
N ASN A 244 -13.97 -13.99 28.33
CA ASN A 244 -13.64 -15.41 28.39
C ASN A 244 -13.60 -15.95 29.81
N ARG A 245 -13.09 -15.16 30.78
CA ARG A 245 -13.07 -15.55 32.19
C ARG A 245 -14.48 -15.67 32.79
N ILE A 246 -15.35 -14.70 32.48
CA ILE A 246 -16.74 -14.73 32.91
C ILE A 246 -17.49 -15.92 32.31
N ILE A 247 -17.26 -16.23 31.02
CA ILE A 247 -17.85 -17.41 30.37
C ILE A 247 -17.42 -18.68 31.12
N LEU A 248 -16.15 -18.82 31.45
CA LEU A 248 -15.64 -19.99 32.17
C LEU A 248 -16.25 -20.11 33.59
N GLU A 249 -16.48 -19.00 34.27
CA GLU A 249 -17.06 -18.96 35.62
C GLU A 249 -18.57 -19.27 35.62
N GLU A 250 -19.33 -18.72 34.67
CA GLU A 250 -20.79 -18.85 34.61
C GLU A 250 -21.30 -20.02 33.81
N CYS A 251 -20.48 -20.55 32.89
CA CYS A 251 -20.79 -21.69 32.03
C CYS A 251 -19.66 -22.75 32.13
N PRO A 252 -19.47 -23.37 33.30
CA PRO A 252 -18.50 -24.45 33.43
C PRO A 252 -18.89 -25.57 32.45
N ALA A 253 -17.90 -26.15 31.77
CA ALA A 253 -18.14 -27.32 30.93
C ALA A 253 -18.86 -28.39 31.76
N SER A 254 -19.90 -28.98 31.23
CA SER A 254 -20.54 -30.14 31.87
C SER A 254 -19.46 -31.20 32.12
N ASP A 255 -19.30 -31.56 33.38
CA ASP A 255 -18.33 -32.62 33.79
C ASP A 255 -18.79 -33.92 33.15
N PRO A 256 -17.99 -34.57 32.27
CA PRO A 256 -18.40 -35.81 31.61
C PRO A 256 -18.66 -36.95 32.63
N ASP A 257 -18.17 -36.80 33.86
CA ASP A 257 -18.36 -37.78 34.92
C ASP A 257 -19.72 -37.68 35.65
N THR A 258 -20.51 -36.62 35.41
CA THR A 258 -21.81 -36.45 36.06
C THR A 258 -22.94 -37.19 35.33
N GLU A 259 -22.75 -37.55 34.04
CA GLU A 259 -23.71 -38.37 33.29
C GLU A 259 -23.61 -39.88 33.58
N ALA A 260 -22.47 -40.33 34.11
CA ALA A 260 -22.25 -41.76 34.40
C ALA A 260 -22.94 -42.22 35.71
N THR A 261 -23.51 -41.35 36.49
CA THR A 261 -24.14 -41.73 37.81
C THR A 261 -25.68 -41.61 37.82
N ALA A 262 -26.30 -41.31 36.66
CA ALA A 262 -27.78 -41.22 36.56
C ALA A 262 -28.45 -42.52 36.10
N ASP A 263 -27.68 -43.57 35.73
CA ASP A 263 -28.17 -44.89 35.33
C ASP A 263 -27.75 -45.97 36.33
N VAL A 264 -28.19 -45.90 37.57
CA VAL A 264 -28.19 -47.04 38.49
C VAL A 264 -29.52 -47.12 39.26
#